data_dd41b56120319d8d9418eadb19d20720
#
_entry.id   dd41b56120319d8d9418eadb19d20720
#
_cell.length_a   1.000
_cell.length_b   1.000
_cell.length_c   1.000
_cell.angle_alpha   90.00
_cell.angle_beta   90.00
_cell.angle_gamma   90.00
#
_symmetry.space_group_name_H-M   'P 1'
#
loop_
_entity.id
_entity.type
_entity.pdbx_description
1 polymer ?
#
loop_
_entity_poly.entity_id
_entity_poly.type
_entity_poly.pdbx_seq_one_letter_code
_entity_poly.pdbx_strand_id
1 'polypeptide(L)'
;MDKNNISILLNNVLDKNLNSYKKGKVASYIPALNKVKPNLAAAVMVDMSGGVYKVGDWSYKFTIQSMSKPIVLALAIIELGEGAVFNRVGVEPTGEEFNSINKLVGHPKPFNPMINAGAIAITSLLRENFKKESFNTLLNFFKKIFGNKNLKIDEEVYKSEKITADRNRSLAYFLKDHRIIKGDVEKSLDLYFKQCSLEIDTLDIARVSSVFANRGIDPITGDRIISKKVASIVRSIMLTCGMYDRSGSFAIEVGIPAKSGVSGGILAPVKNRFGIGVFGPSLDNSGNSVVGMNVLKDLSEELNLHSL
;
A
#
# COMPACT_ATOMS: atom_id res chain seq x y z
N MET A 1 -7.66 15.94 -21.47
CA MET A 1 -6.89 17.05 -20.89
C MET A 1 -5.53 17.06 -21.53
N ASP A 2 -5.00 18.21 -21.93
CA ASP A 2 -3.65 18.31 -22.48
C ASP A 2 -2.62 17.99 -21.39
N LYS A 3 -1.48 17.38 -21.76
CA LYS A 3 -0.42 16.98 -20.85
C LYS A 3 0.11 18.13 -19.99
N ASN A 4 0.24 19.32 -20.58
CA ASN A 4 0.68 20.53 -19.87
C ASN A 4 -0.31 20.92 -18.78
N ASN A 5 -1.59 20.81 -19.03
CA ASN A 5 -2.65 21.15 -18.06
C ASN A 5 -2.64 20.22 -16.85
N ILE A 6 -2.34 18.91 -17.03
CA ILE A 6 -2.24 17.96 -15.92
C ILE A 6 -1.04 18.30 -15.03
N SER A 7 0.13 18.62 -15.62
CA SER A 7 1.32 19.00 -14.85
C SER A 7 1.11 20.27 -14.03
N ILE A 8 0.48 21.29 -14.63
CA ILE A 8 0.17 22.57 -13.95
C ILE A 8 -0.82 22.31 -12.80
N LEU A 9 -1.91 21.56 -13.05
CA LEU A 9 -2.88 21.22 -12.04
C LEU A 9 -2.23 20.47 -10.86
N LEU A 10 -1.44 19.44 -11.15
CA LEU A 10 -0.78 18.63 -10.14
C LEU A 10 0.16 19.47 -9.26
N ASN A 11 0.90 20.41 -9.87
CA ASN A 11 1.76 21.33 -9.13
C ASN A 11 0.95 22.27 -8.24
N ASN A 12 -0.08 22.91 -8.77
CA ASN A 12 -0.94 23.82 -8.01
C ASN A 12 -1.61 23.12 -6.81
N VAL A 13 -2.10 21.89 -7.01
CA VAL A 13 -2.71 21.10 -5.95
C VAL A 13 -1.68 20.71 -4.88
N LEU A 14 -0.45 20.34 -5.26
CA LEU A 14 0.60 20.05 -4.29
C LEU A 14 0.96 21.30 -3.49
N ASP A 15 1.25 22.43 -4.16
CA ASP A 15 1.66 23.69 -3.53
C ASP A 15 0.61 24.22 -2.54
N LYS A 16 -0.67 24.15 -2.91
CA LYS A 16 -1.81 24.50 -2.03
C LYS A 16 -1.77 23.70 -0.71
N ASN A 17 -1.33 22.46 -0.76
CA ASN A 17 -1.40 21.53 0.37
C ASN A 17 -0.07 21.34 1.15
N LEU A 18 1.04 21.90 0.67
CA LEU A 18 2.36 21.72 1.30
C LEU A 18 2.34 22.00 2.82
N ASN A 19 1.79 23.13 3.24
CA ASN A 19 1.80 23.56 4.64
C ASN A 19 0.94 22.70 5.57
N SER A 20 0.11 21.81 5.03
CA SER A 20 -0.73 20.93 5.84
C SER A 20 0.06 19.87 6.64
N TYR A 21 1.35 19.62 6.29
CA TYR A 21 2.23 18.74 7.06
C TYR A 21 2.32 19.15 8.56
N LYS A 22 2.14 20.44 8.87
CA LYS A 22 2.17 20.97 10.25
C LYS A 22 1.06 20.40 11.14
N LYS A 23 0.01 19.81 10.55
CA LYS A 23 -1.14 19.23 11.27
C LYS A 23 -0.93 17.75 11.62
N GLY A 24 0.18 17.15 11.24
CA GLY A 24 0.49 15.75 11.50
C GLY A 24 1.84 15.56 12.19
N LYS A 25 2.25 14.30 12.34
CA LYS A 25 3.54 13.90 12.92
C LYS A 25 4.12 12.74 12.12
N VAL A 26 5.45 12.69 12.04
CA VAL A 26 6.16 11.54 11.46
C VAL A 26 5.97 10.31 12.33
N ALA A 27 5.89 9.12 11.71
CA ALA A 27 5.79 7.86 12.44
C ALA A 27 7.00 7.67 13.37
N SER A 28 6.76 7.37 14.65
CA SER A 28 7.80 7.21 15.67
C SER A 28 7.91 5.81 16.25
N TYR A 29 6.90 4.95 16.03
CA TYR A 29 6.87 3.59 16.58
C TYR A 29 7.86 2.63 15.89
N ILE A 30 8.34 2.97 14.68
CA ILE A 30 9.51 2.38 14.03
C ILE A 30 10.59 3.47 14.03
N PRO A 31 11.60 3.43 14.92
CA PRO A 31 12.56 4.51 15.12
C PRO A 31 13.26 4.99 13.83
N ALA A 32 13.54 4.08 12.90
CA ALA A 32 14.18 4.42 11.63
C ALA A 32 13.31 5.37 10.76
N LEU A 33 11.98 5.28 10.84
CA LEU A 33 11.07 6.16 10.08
C LEU A 33 11.03 7.59 10.62
N ASN A 34 11.38 7.80 11.88
CA ASN A 34 11.34 9.14 12.52
C ASN A 34 12.41 10.11 12.03
N LYS A 35 13.36 9.63 11.21
CA LYS A 35 14.47 10.45 10.69
C LYS A 35 14.10 11.31 9.47
N VAL A 36 12.94 11.08 8.87
CA VAL A 36 12.50 11.78 7.66
C VAL A 36 12.11 13.24 7.97
N LYS A 37 12.40 14.17 7.06
CA LYS A 37 11.96 15.55 7.17
C LYS A 37 10.44 15.64 6.98
N PRO A 38 9.68 16.22 7.94
CA PRO A 38 8.22 16.21 7.90
C PRO A 38 7.59 17.01 6.77
N ASN A 39 8.34 17.97 6.18
CA ASN A 39 7.89 18.89 5.15
C ASN A 39 8.12 18.38 3.71
N LEU A 40 8.65 17.18 3.52
CA LEU A 40 8.71 16.55 2.20
C LEU A 40 7.31 16.30 1.65
N ALA A 41 7.14 16.53 0.35
CA ALA A 41 5.87 16.27 -0.31
C ALA A 41 6.06 15.97 -1.80
N ALA A 42 5.31 15.02 -2.31
CA ALA A 42 5.34 14.65 -3.73
C ALA A 42 3.98 14.14 -4.20
N ALA A 43 3.72 14.36 -5.48
CA ALA A 43 2.64 13.70 -6.20
C ALA A 43 3.11 13.27 -7.59
N VAL A 44 2.70 12.08 -8.00
CA VAL A 44 2.96 11.53 -9.33
C VAL A 44 1.67 10.95 -9.87
N MET A 45 1.39 11.21 -11.15
CA MET A 45 0.28 10.61 -11.87
C MET A 45 0.79 9.87 -13.11
N VAL A 46 0.21 8.72 -13.41
CA VAL A 46 0.44 7.96 -14.65
C VAL A 46 -0.90 7.78 -15.34
N ASP A 47 -1.04 8.29 -16.57
CA ASP A 47 -2.26 8.11 -17.36
C ASP A 47 -2.28 6.76 -18.12
N MET A 48 -3.42 6.43 -18.70
CA MET A 48 -3.59 5.14 -19.40
C MET A 48 -2.88 5.07 -20.76
N SER A 49 -2.31 6.18 -21.25
CA SER A 49 -1.44 6.24 -22.44
C SER A 49 0.05 6.12 -22.10
N GLY A 50 0.40 5.97 -20.80
CA GLY A 50 1.78 5.91 -20.33
C GLY A 50 2.43 7.28 -20.06
N GLY A 51 1.65 8.36 -20.14
CA GLY A 51 2.11 9.70 -19.72
C GLY A 51 2.38 9.76 -18.23
N VAL A 52 3.52 10.35 -17.83
CA VAL A 52 3.97 10.45 -16.44
C VAL A 52 4.13 11.91 -16.04
N TYR A 53 3.46 12.32 -14.96
CA TYR A 53 3.44 13.68 -14.44
C TYR A 53 3.98 13.66 -13.01
N LYS A 54 5.01 14.47 -12.70
CA LYS A 54 5.77 14.41 -11.45
C LYS A 54 5.97 15.80 -10.87
N VAL A 55 5.67 15.95 -9.56
CA VAL A 55 5.88 17.20 -8.84
C VAL A 55 6.40 16.96 -7.42
N GLY A 56 7.11 17.95 -6.87
CA GLY A 56 7.69 17.89 -5.54
C GLY A 56 8.86 16.90 -5.41
N ASP A 57 9.04 16.35 -4.23
CA ASP A 57 10.15 15.44 -3.86
C ASP A 57 9.93 14.01 -4.36
N TRP A 58 9.45 13.84 -5.61
CA TRP A 58 8.99 12.54 -6.14
C TRP A 58 10.06 11.46 -6.19
N SER A 59 11.33 11.80 -6.26
CA SER A 59 12.46 10.86 -6.30
C SER A 59 13.03 10.54 -4.91
N TYR A 60 12.49 11.16 -3.84
CA TYR A 60 12.88 10.82 -2.49
C TYR A 60 12.58 9.37 -2.20
N LYS A 61 13.56 8.64 -1.62
CA LYS A 61 13.42 7.22 -1.30
C LYS A 61 12.86 7.04 0.11
N PHE A 62 11.88 6.15 0.23
CA PHE A 62 11.25 5.75 1.48
C PHE A 62 10.78 4.30 1.39
N THR A 63 10.41 3.68 2.50
CA THR A 63 9.97 2.29 2.51
C THR A 63 8.49 2.15 2.20
N ILE A 64 8.13 1.10 1.46
CA ILE A 64 6.75 0.86 0.98
C ILE A 64 5.73 0.65 2.09
N GLN A 65 6.15 0.06 3.21
CA GLN A 65 5.29 -0.22 4.35
C GLN A 65 3.96 -0.92 3.95
N SER A 66 2.84 -0.51 4.51
CA SER A 66 1.53 -1.12 4.26
C SER A 66 1.02 -1.01 2.82
N MET A 67 1.63 -0.21 1.96
CA MET A 67 1.31 -0.20 0.52
C MET A 67 1.74 -1.50 -0.18
N SER A 68 2.58 -2.32 0.46
CA SER A 68 2.94 -3.67 -0.01
C SER A 68 1.76 -4.65 0.00
N LYS A 69 0.78 -4.46 0.89
CA LYS A 69 -0.32 -5.40 1.14
C LYS A 69 -1.18 -5.71 -0.09
N PRO A 70 -1.68 -4.72 -0.87
CA PRO A 70 -2.43 -5.01 -2.10
C PRO A 70 -1.58 -5.72 -3.16
N ILE A 71 -0.28 -5.47 -3.21
CA ILE A 71 0.63 -6.12 -4.16
C ILE A 71 0.84 -7.59 -3.79
N VAL A 72 1.07 -7.86 -2.50
CA VAL A 72 1.23 -9.23 -1.98
C VAL A 72 -0.08 -10.03 -2.07
N LEU A 73 -1.23 -9.36 -1.87
CA LEU A 73 -2.54 -9.97 -2.13
C LEU A 73 -2.67 -10.39 -3.61
N ALA A 74 -2.30 -9.51 -4.54
CA ALA A 74 -2.33 -9.83 -5.97
C ALA A 74 -1.43 -11.04 -6.29
N LEU A 75 -0.20 -11.05 -5.78
CA LEU A 75 0.73 -12.18 -5.94
C LEU A 75 0.12 -13.48 -5.38
N ALA A 76 -0.41 -13.45 -4.18
CA ALA A 76 -0.98 -14.64 -3.55
C ALA A 76 -2.17 -15.21 -4.35
N ILE A 77 -3.05 -14.35 -4.90
CA ILE A 77 -4.16 -14.79 -5.74
C ILE A 77 -3.64 -15.40 -7.06
N ILE A 78 -2.61 -14.82 -7.67
CA ILE A 78 -2.03 -15.32 -8.92
C ILE A 78 -1.42 -16.71 -8.72
N GLU A 79 -0.63 -16.86 -7.67
CA GLU A 79 0.17 -18.06 -7.45
C GLU A 79 -0.61 -19.21 -6.80
N LEU A 80 -1.58 -18.90 -5.95
CA LEU A 80 -2.25 -19.89 -5.10
C LEU A 80 -3.77 -19.96 -5.31
N GLY A 81 -4.34 -19.02 -6.06
CA GLY A 81 -5.77 -18.94 -6.33
C GLY A 81 -6.59 -18.26 -5.22
N GLU A 82 -7.76 -17.75 -5.60
CA GLU A 82 -8.69 -17.05 -4.70
C GLU A 82 -9.13 -17.91 -3.51
N GLY A 83 -9.42 -19.22 -3.76
CA GLY A 83 -9.85 -20.14 -2.72
C GLY A 83 -8.82 -20.29 -1.59
N ALA A 84 -7.54 -20.47 -1.92
CA ALA A 84 -6.48 -20.59 -0.92
C ALA A 84 -6.32 -19.30 -0.10
N VAL A 85 -6.41 -18.14 -0.76
CA VAL A 85 -6.27 -16.82 -0.12
C VAL A 85 -7.46 -16.53 0.78
N PHE A 86 -8.69 -16.62 0.25
CA PHE A 86 -9.89 -16.23 1.01
C PHE A 86 -10.37 -17.28 2.03
N ASN A 87 -9.80 -18.48 2.00
CA ASN A 87 -9.91 -19.40 3.14
C ASN A 87 -9.07 -18.94 4.34
N ARG A 88 -7.97 -18.19 4.14
CA ARG A 88 -7.08 -17.66 5.20
C ARG A 88 -7.51 -16.31 5.74
N VAL A 89 -8.11 -15.46 4.91
CA VAL A 89 -8.47 -14.08 5.24
C VAL A 89 -9.85 -13.75 4.66
N GLY A 90 -10.62 -12.93 5.37
CA GLY A 90 -11.88 -12.37 4.89
C GLY A 90 -11.69 -11.19 3.94
N VAL A 91 -12.78 -10.44 3.71
CA VAL A 91 -12.81 -9.27 2.81
C VAL A 91 -13.50 -8.06 3.47
N GLU A 92 -13.98 -8.21 4.72
CA GLU A 92 -14.82 -7.22 5.37
C GLU A 92 -14.02 -6.15 6.13
N PRO A 93 -14.44 -4.89 6.15
CA PRO A 93 -13.84 -3.85 6.98
C PRO A 93 -14.03 -4.14 8.47
N THR A 94 -13.10 -3.68 9.32
CA THR A 94 -13.16 -3.89 10.77
C THR A 94 -13.72 -2.71 11.54
N GLY A 95 -13.52 -1.49 11.06
CA GLY A 95 -13.79 -0.26 11.81
C GLY A 95 -12.83 -0.04 13.00
N GLU A 96 -11.74 -0.81 13.08
CA GLU A 96 -10.72 -0.72 14.13
C GLU A 96 -9.35 -0.39 13.55
N GLU A 97 -8.40 -0.03 14.42
CA GLU A 97 -7.01 0.18 14.06
C GLU A 97 -6.42 -1.04 13.32
N PHE A 98 -5.51 -0.78 12.39
CA PHE A 98 -4.92 -1.79 11.49
C PHE A 98 -4.13 -2.90 12.21
N ASN A 99 -3.75 -2.70 13.47
CA ASN A 99 -3.00 -3.63 14.32
C ASN A 99 -3.83 -4.11 15.53
N SER A 100 -5.16 -3.89 15.54
CA SER A 100 -6.03 -4.36 16.62
C SER A 100 -6.07 -5.90 16.67
N ILE A 101 -6.11 -6.45 17.89
CA ILE A 101 -6.31 -7.87 18.17
C ILE A 101 -7.73 -8.17 18.65
N ASN A 102 -8.47 -7.15 19.05
CA ASN A 102 -9.75 -7.32 19.78
C ASN A 102 -10.76 -8.17 18.99
N LYS A 103 -10.92 -7.89 17.70
CA LYS A 103 -11.86 -8.66 16.85
C LYS A 103 -11.39 -10.06 16.51
N LEU A 104 -10.11 -10.39 16.67
CA LEU A 104 -9.62 -11.74 16.45
C LEU A 104 -10.00 -12.70 17.58
N VAL A 105 -10.22 -12.19 18.81
CA VAL A 105 -10.54 -13.03 19.98
C VAL A 105 -11.83 -13.83 19.77
N GLY A 106 -12.85 -13.25 19.16
CA GLY A 106 -14.12 -13.95 18.84
C GLY A 106 -14.19 -14.53 17.43
N HIS A 107 -13.26 -14.14 16.54
CA HIS A 107 -13.26 -14.52 15.13
C HIS A 107 -11.81 -14.60 14.62
N PRO A 108 -11.14 -15.75 14.80
CA PRO A 108 -9.69 -15.86 14.58
C PRO A 108 -9.25 -15.66 13.12
N LYS A 109 -10.13 -15.84 12.14
CA LYS A 109 -9.85 -15.54 10.73
C LYS A 109 -9.77 -14.02 10.55
N PRO A 110 -8.64 -13.46 10.07
CA PRO A 110 -8.52 -12.02 9.84
C PRO A 110 -9.60 -11.48 8.90
N PHE A 111 -10.17 -10.32 9.21
CA PHE A 111 -11.30 -9.74 8.49
C PHE A 111 -10.97 -9.35 7.05
N ASN A 112 -9.78 -8.85 6.79
CA ASN A 112 -9.33 -8.48 5.44
C ASN A 112 -7.80 -8.46 5.32
N PRO A 113 -7.25 -8.45 4.09
CA PRO A 113 -5.81 -8.47 3.84
C PRO A 113 -5.10 -7.13 4.08
N MET A 114 -5.82 -6.04 4.37
CA MET A 114 -5.24 -4.71 4.53
C MET A 114 -4.87 -4.38 5.98
N ILE A 115 -5.38 -5.14 6.97
CA ILE A 115 -4.93 -5.10 8.37
C ILE A 115 -3.70 -5.99 8.56
N ASN A 116 -2.92 -5.76 9.63
CA ASN A 116 -1.67 -6.49 9.86
C ASN A 116 -1.90 -8.01 9.99
N ALA A 117 -2.91 -8.43 10.75
CA ALA A 117 -3.22 -9.86 10.90
C ALA A 117 -3.48 -10.55 9.55
N GLY A 118 -4.25 -9.92 8.66
CA GLY A 118 -4.54 -10.46 7.33
C GLY A 118 -3.32 -10.47 6.41
N ALA A 119 -2.53 -9.40 6.43
CA ALA A 119 -1.29 -9.33 5.65
C ALA A 119 -0.27 -10.39 6.09
N ILE A 120 -0.09 -10.58 7.40
CA ILE A 120 0.78 -11.62 7.97
C ILE A 120 0.27 -13.01 7.59
N ALA A 121 -1.04 -13.26 7.62
CA ALA A 121 -1.63 -14.54 7.22
C ALA A 121 -1.36 -14.86 5.73
N ILE A 122 -1.48 -13.86 4.83
CA ILE A 122 -1.18 -14.03 3.40
C ILE A 122 0.32 -14.22 3.17
N THR A 123 1.18 -13.43 3.82
CA THR A 123 2.63 -13.58 3.73
C THR A 123 3.07 -14.97 4.22
N SER A 124 2.44 -15.47 5.30
CA SER A 124 2.68 -16.83 5.79
C SER A 124 2.24 -17.88 4.77
N LEU A 125 1.10 -17.70 4.10
CA LEU A 125 0.64 -18.59 3.04
C LEU A 125 1.64 -18.68 1.87
N LEU A 126 2.20 -17.56 1.43
CA LEU A 126 3.28 -17.53 0.44
C LEU A 126 4.53 -18.24 0.97
N ARG A 127 4.90 -17.99 2.24
CA ARG A 127 6.07 -18.63 2.87
C ARG A 127 5.92 -20.14 3.00
N GLU A 128 4.73 -20.64 3.29
CA GLU A 128 4.41 -22.07 3.36
C GLU A 128 4.57 -22.77 2.00
N ASN A 129 4.19 -22.08 0.91
CA ASN A 129 4.22 -22.63 -0.44
C ASN A 129 5.61 -22.53 -1.10
N PHE A 130 6.24 -21.36 -1.05
CA PHE A 130 7.52 -21.10 -1.72
C PHE A 130 8.75 -21.37 -0.86
N LYS A 131 8.58 -21.62 0.44
CA LYS A 131 9.66 -21.97 1.38
C LYS A 131 10.86 -21.01 1.30
N LYS A 132 12.03 -21.48 0.90
CA LYS A 132 13.25 -20.67 0.79
C LYS A 132 13.17 -19.64 -0.34
N GLU A 133 12.39 -19.90 -1.38
CA GLU A 133 12.23 -18.99 -2.54
C GLU A 133 11.21 -17.88 -2.32
N SER A 134 10.52 -17.85 -1.18
CA SER A 134 9.45 -16.89 -0.92
C SER A 134 9.85 -15.43 -1.10
N PHE A 135 11.03 -15.06 -0.63
CA PHE A 135 11.51 -13.68 -0.76
C PHE A 135 11.89 -13.35 -2.21
N ASN A 136 12.54 -14.26 -2.92
CA ASN A 136 12.90 -14.08 -4.33
C ASN A 136 11.64 -13.97 -5.21
N THR A 137 10.64 -14.82 -4.98
CA THR A 137 9.33 -14.78 -5.66
C THR A 137 8.65 -13.43 -5.45
N LEU A 138 8.58 -12.98 -4.19
CA LEU A 138 8.00 -11.69 -3.83
C LEU A 138 8.78 -10.54 -4.47
N LEU A 139 10.09 -10.48 -4.30
CA LEU A 139 10.93 -9.40 -4.84
C LEU A 139 10.85 -9.31 -6.37
N ASN A 140 10.86 -10.44 -7.06
CA ASN A 140 10.74 -10.48 -8.52
C ASN A 140 9.37 -9.96 -8.99
N PHE A 141 8.29 -10.28 -8.28
CA PHE A 141 6.97 -9.73 -8.59
C PHE A 141 6.92 -8.22 -8.35
N PHE A 142 7.50 -7.73 -7.24
CA PHE A 142 7.62 -6.31 -6.97
C PHE A 142 8.43 -5.58 -8.05
N LYS A 143 9.59 -6.12 -8.44
CA LYS A 143 10.38 -5.57 -9.56
C LYS A 143 9.60 -5.49 -10.85
N LYS A 144 8.77 -6.49 -11.13
CA LYS A 144 7.94 -6.55 -12.33
C LYS A 144 6.83 -5.49 -12.29
N ILE A 145 6.05 -5.40 -11.20
CA ILE A 145 4.89 -4.50 -11.12
C ILE A 145 5.29 -3.03 -10.99
N PHE A 146 6.45 -2.73 -10.40
CA PHE A 146 7.02 -1.38 -10.38
C PHE A 146 7.78 -1.04 -11.68
N GLY A 147 8.17 -2.05 -12.47
CA GLY A 147 9.13 -1.87 -13.56
C GLY A 147 10.48 -1.33 -13.09
N ASN A 148 10.84 -1.60 -11.83
CA ASN A 148 12.05 -1.16 -11.18
C ASN A 148 12.93 -2.37 -10.82
N LYS A 149 13.99 -2.59 -11.61
CA LYS A 149 14.91 -3.73 -11.43
C LYS A 149 15.84 -3.57 -10.22
N ASN A 150 15.99 -2.33 -9.70
CA ASN A 150 16.93 -1.98 -8.65
C ASN A 150 16.31 -1.94 -7.25
N LEU A 151 15.10 -2.48 -7.08
CA LEU A 151 14.46 -2.59 -5.76
C LEU A 151 15.35 -3.36 -4.79
N LYS A 152 15.54 -2.78 -3.63
CA LYS A 152 16.32 -3.35 -2.52
C LYS A 152 15.59 -3.13 -1.20
N ILE A 153 16.00 -3.82 -0.17
CA ILE A 153 15.54 -3.61 1.20
C ILE A 153 16.31 -2.42 1.78
N ASP A 154 15.61 -1.55 2.50
CA ASP A 154 16.21 -0.64 3.47
C ASP A 154 16.52 -1.45 4.73
N GLU A 155 17.81 -1.79 4.89
CA GLU A 155 18.28 -2.63 5.98
C GLU A 155 18.11 -1.98 7.36
N GLU A 156 18.14 -0.65 7.45
CA GLU A 156 17.94 0.06 8.70
C GLU A 156 16.48 -0.04 9.15
N VAL A 157 15.53 0.24 8.25
CA VAL A 157 14.10 0.12 8.54
C VAL A 157 13.72 -1.34 8.82
N TYR A 158 14.23 -2.30 8.04
CA TYR A 158 13.99 -3.73 8.27
C TYR A 158 14.42 -4.17 9.68
N LYS A 159 15.64 -3.82 10.10
CA LYS A 159 16.15 -4.15 11.43
C LYS A 159 15.35 -3.46 12.53
N SER A 160 15.02 -2.19 12.35
CA SER A 160 14.23 -1.39 13.29
C SER A 160 12.84 -1.98 13.47
N GLU A 161 12.13 -2.31 12.38
CA GLU A 161 10.80 -2.93 12.43
C GLU A 161 10.85 -4.31 13.10
N LYS A 162 11.86 -5.13 12.78
CA LYS A 162 12.03 -6.47 13.36
C LYS A 162 12.23 -6.43 14.88
N ILE A 163 12.95 -5.44 15.39
CA ILE A 163 13.19 -5.27 16.85
C ILE A 163 11.91 -4.80 17.55
N THR A 164 11.14 -3.88 16.96
CA THR A 164 9.96 -3.26 17.60
C THR A 164 8.64 -3.98 17.30
N ALA A 165 8.68 -5.20 16.79
CA ALA A 165 7.54 -5.91 16.21
C ALA A 165 6.70 -6.72 17.21
N ASP A 166 6.70 -6.43 18.51
CA ASP A 166 5.99 -7.24 19.51
C ASP A 166 4.50 -7.37 19.22
N ARG A 167 3.86 -6.31 18.73
CA ARG A 167 2.44 -6.35 18.32
C ARG A 167 2.22 -7.30 17.15
N ASN A 168 3.07 -7.27 16.13
CA ASN A 168 2.99 -8.17 14.99
C ASN A 168 3.29 -9.62 15.39
N ARG A 169 4.21 -9.85 16.33
CA ARG A 169 4.46 -11.18 16.90
C ARG A 169 3.23 -11.70 17.64
N SER A 170 2.62 -10.88 18.51
CA SER A 170 1.39 -11.25 19.22
C SER A 170 0.28 -11.68 18.27
N LEU A 171 0.05 -10.90 17.18
CA LEU A 171 -0.90 -11.25 16.12
C LEU A 171 -0.53 -12.57 15.44
N ALA A 172 0.72 -12.76 15.07
CA ALA A 172 1.18 -13.95 14.33
C ALA A 172 1.10 -15.22 15.18
N TYR A 173 1.45 -15.16 16.46
CA TYR A 173 1.32 -16.30 17.37
C TYR A 173 -0.14 -16.61 17.70
N PHE A 174 -1.01 -15.60 17.82
CA PHE A 174 -2.46 -15.81 17.90
C PHE A 174 -2.99 -16.55 16.67
N LEU A 175 -2.63 -16.12 15.48
CA LEU A 175 -2.99 -16.79 14.23
C LEU A 175 -2.43 -18.21 14.12
N LYS A 176 -1.25 -18.45 14.72
CA LYS A 176 -0.64 -19.79 14.78
C LYS A 176 -1.42 -20.73 15.67
N ASP A 177 -1.82 -20.28 16.87
CA ASP A 177 -2.66 -21.05 17.80
C ASP A 177 -3.97 -21.50 17.15
N HIS A 178 -4.61 -20.61 16.39
CA HIS A 178 -5.84 -20.88 15.65
C HIS A 178 -5.61 -21.56 14.28
N ARG A 179 -4.42 -22.08 14.00
CA ARG A 179 -4.06 -22.84 12.78
C ARG A 179 -4.25 -22.04 11.45
N ILE A 180 -4.36 -20.72 11.53
CA ILE A 180 -4.34 -19.84 10.36
C ILE A 180 -2.92 -19.80 9.78
N ILE A 181 -1.89 -19.69 10.60
CA ILE A 181 -0.49 -19.88 10.20
C ILE A 181 -0.10 -21.33 10.52
N LYS A 182 0.33 -22.09 9.51
CA LYS A 182 0.74 -23.49 9.68
C LYS A 182 2.26 -23.65 9.82
N GLY A 183 3.02 -22.73 9.23
CA GLY A 183 4.47 -22.75 9.20
C GLY A 183 5.15 -22.15 10.44
N ASP A 184 6.42 -21.80 10.26
CA ASP A 184 7.25 -21.09 11.22
C ASP A 184 6.86 -19.62 11.27
N VAL A 185 6.46 -19.13 12.44
CA VAL A 185 5.98 -17.77 12.67
C VAL A 185 7.08 -16.73 12.40
N GLU A 186 8.28 -16.96 12.95
CA GLU A 186 9.38 -15.99 12.82
C GLU A 186 9.86 -15.87 11.38
N LYS A 187 9.88 -16.96 10.61
CA LYS A 187 10.20 -16.91 9.18
C LYS A 187 9.11 -16.21 8.35
N SER A 188 7.86 -16.34 8.75
CA SER A 188 6.74 -15.62 8.11
C SER A 188 6.80 -14.12 8.40
N LEU A 189 7.11 -13.75 9.64
CA LEU A 189 7.31 -12.36 10.05
C LEU A 189 8.54 -11.75 9.39
N ASP A 190 9.65 -12.50 9.26
CA ASP A 190 10.84 -12.04 8.57
C ASP A 190 10.54 -11.66 7.10
N LEU A 191 9.76 -12.50 6.40
CA LEU A 191 9.29 -12.19 5.04
C LEU A 191 8.38 -10.95 5.04
N TYR A 192 7.49 -10.81 6.02
CA TYR A 192 6.60 -9.67 6.17
C TYR A 192 7.38 -8.35 6.41
N PHE A 193 8.40 -8.36 7.26
CA PHE A 193 9.23 -7.18 7.50
C PHE A 193 10.06 -6.81 6.26
N LYS A 194 10.61 -7.79 5.55
CA LYS A 194 11.33 -7.55 4.29
C LYS A 194 10.44 -6.90 3.23
N GLN A 195 9.19 -7.37 3.07
CA GLN A 195 8.27 -6.77 2.11
C GLN A 195 7.90 -5.32 2.48
N CYS A 196 7.73 -5.02 3.77
CA CYS A 196 7.42 -3.66 4.25
C CYS A 196 8.60 -2.71 4.08
N SER A 197 9.82 -3.22 4.12
CA SER A 197 11.06 -2.45 4.08
C SER A 197 11.67 -2.27 2.68
N LEU A 198 10.95 -2.63 1.62
CA LEU A 198 11.40 -2.35 0.25
C LEU A 198 11.45 -0.83 0.02
N GLU A 199 12.62 -0.35 -0.48
CA GLU A 199 12.85 1.06 -0.80
C GLU A 199 12.24 1.42 -2.15
N ILE A 200 11.38 2.43 -2.15
CA ILE A 200 10.64 2.92 -3.32
C ILE A 200 10.67 4.45 -3.39
N ASP A 201 10.13 5.02 -4.46
CA ASP A 201 9.80 6.43 -4.58
C ASP A 201 8.31 6.62 -5.00
N THR A 202 7.90 7.88 -5.17
CA THR A 202 6.51 8.20 -5.51
C THR A 202 6.13 7.78 -6.93
N LEU A 203 7.09 7.68 -7.86
CA LEU A 203 6.87 7.16 -9.20
C LEU A 203 6.56 5.65 -9.15
N ASP A 204 7.28 4.90 -8.33
CA ASP A 204 7.00 3.48 -8.11
C ASP A 204 5.55 3.26 -7.65
N ILE A 205 5.06 4.08 -6.69
CA ILE A 205 3.67 4.03 -6.21
C ILE A 205 2.67 4.32 -7.35
N ALA A 206 2.90 5.40 -8.11
CA ALA A 206 2.00 5.82 -9.20
C ALA A 206 1.93 4.76 -10.30
N ARG A 207 3.06 4.12 -10.62
CA ARG A 207 3.10 3.05 -11.63
C ARG A 207 2.33 1.82 -11.18
N VAL A 208 2.51 1.33 -9.97
CA VAL A 208 1.69 0.25 -9.42
C VAL A 208 0.21 0.60 -9.41
N SER A 209 -0.13 1.82 -8.99
CA SER A 209 -1.50 2.33 -9.04
C SER A 209 -2.05 2.26 -10.47
N SER A 210 -1.24 2.62 -11.48
CA SER A 210 -1.67 2.59 -12.88
C SER A 210 -1.93 1.16 -13.39
N VAL A 211 -1.13 0.18 -12.97
CA VAL A 211 -1.39 -1.24 -13.29
C VAL A 211 -2.75 -1.69 -12.73
N PHE A 212 -3.04 -1.36 -11.47
CA PHE A 212 -4.35 -1.68 -10.88
C PHE A 212 -5.49 -0.91 -11.57
N ALA A 213 -5.29 0.36 -11.93
CA ALA A 213 -6.26 1.19 -12.64
C ALA A 213 -6.56 0.67 -14.05
N ASN A 214 -5.53 0.22 -14.77
CA ASN A 214 -5.56 -0.23 -16.16
C ASN A 214 -5.82 -1.74 -16.32
N ARG A 215 -6.65 -2.31 -15.46
CA ARG A 215 -7.06 -3.73 -15.56
C ARG A 215 -5.89 -4.72 -15.58
N GLY A 216 -4.79 -4.37 -14.92
CA GLY A 216 -3.60 -5.20 -14.79
C GLY A 216 -2.57 -5.08 -15.93
N ILE A 217 -2.73 -4.09 -16.79
CA ILE A 217 -1.76 -3.75 -17.84
C ILE A 217 -0.95 -2.54 -17.37
N ASP A 218 0.36 -2.61 -17.45
CA ASP A 218 1.24 -1.46 -17.25
C ASP A 218 1.09 -0.49 -18.43
N PRO A 219 0.57 0.73 -18.25
CA PRO A 219 0.36 1.65 -19.37
C PRO A 219 1.67 2.19 -19.96
N ILE A 220 2.80 2.09 -19.24
CA ILE A 220 4.10 2.57 -19.70
C ILE A 220 4.73 1.58 -20.71
N THR A 221 4.60 0.25 -20.45
CA THR A 221 5.22 -0.78 -21.30
C THR A 221 4.22 -1.50 -22.18
N GLY A 222 2.91 -1.45 -21.87
CA GLY A 222 1.88 -2.24 -22.51
C GLY A 222 1.79 -3.69 -22.02
N ASP A 223 2.66 -4.12 -21.11
CA ASP A 223 2.70 -5.49 -20.62
C ASP A 223 1.54 -5.80 -19.66
N ARG A 224 0.95 -6.97 -19.81
CA ARG A 224 0.04 -7.50 -18.80
C ARG A 224 0.82 -8.06 -17.61
N ILE A 225 0.68 -7.39 -16.46
CA ILE A 225 1.34 -7.79 -15.22
C ILE A 225 0.45 -8.75 -14.41
N ILE A 226 -0.85 -8.42 -14.31
CA ILE A 226 -1.86 -9.22 -13.57
C ILE A 226 -3.14 -9.34 -14.41
N SER A 227 -4.03 -10.26 -14.04
CA SER A 227 -5.33 -10.39 -14.72
C SER A 227 -6.27 -9.24 -14.36
N LYS A 228 -7.24 -8.94 -15.24
CA LYS A 228 -8.33 -7.98 -14.99
C LYS A 228 -9.09 -8.30 -13.70
N LYS A 229 -9.31 -9.60 -13.43
CA LYS A 229 -10.04 -10.07 -12.25
C LYS A 229 -9.26 -9.75 -10.98
N VAL A 230 -7.97 -10.08 -10.93
CA VAL A 230 -7.08 -9.77 -9.78
C VAL A 230 -7.05 -8.26 -9.51
N ALA A 231 -6.85 -7.44 -10.55
CA ALA A 231 -6.86 -5.99 -10.41
C ALA A 231 -8.19 -5.46 -9.83
N SER A 232 -9.33 -6.06 -10.24
CA SER A 232 -10.65 -5.69 -9.71
C SER A 232 -10.80 -6.04 -8.23
N ILE A 233 -10.45 -7.28 -7.84
CA ILE A 233 -10.52 -7.74 -6.45
C ILE A 233 -9.68 -6.83 -5.54
N VAL A 234 -8.44 -6.55 -5.93
CA VAL A 234 -7.54 -5.70 -5.14
C VAL A 234 -8.10 -4.30 -4.96
N ARG A 235 -8.60 -3.66 -6.03
CA ARG A 235 -9.23 -2.33 -5.92
C ARG A 235 -10.46 -2.33 -5.02
N SER A 236 -11.32 -3.34 -5.10
CA SER A 236 -12.52 -3.45 -4.25
C SER A 236 -12.15 -3.51 -2.77
N ILE A 237 -11.15 -4.31 -2.42
CA ILE A 237 -10.68 -4.42 -1.03
C ILE A 237 -9.96 -3.13 -0.58
N MET A 238 -9.22 -2.47 -1.48
CA MET A 238 -8.61 -1.17 -1.17
C MET A 238 -9.66 -0.09 -0.89
N LEU A 239 -10.78 -0.09 -1.62
CA LEU A 239 -11.86 0.88 -1.42
C LEU A 239 -12.46 0.78 -0.02
N THR A 240 -12.72 -0.45 0.45
CA THR A 240 -13.38 -0.70 1.74
C THR A 240 -12.45 -0.73 2.94
N CYS A 241 -11.16 -1.07 2.74
CA CYS A 241 -10.23 -1.38 3.84
C CYS A 241 -8.86 -0.70 3.74
N GLY A 242 -8.60 0.12 2.71
CA GLY A 242 -7.23 0.56 2.40
C GLY A 242 -6.71 1.74 3.21
N MET A 243 -7.59 2.56 3.78
CA MET A 243 -7.23 3.80 4.49
C MET A 243 -7.40 3.69 6.00
N TYR A 244 -7.11 2.48 6.53
CA TYR A 244 -7.23 2.15 7.95
C TYR A 244 -8.68 2.38 8.44
N ASP A 245 -8.84 2.95 9.63
CA ASP A 245 -10.14 3.33 10.23
C ASP A 245 -10.84 4.49 9.49
N ARG A 246 -10.15 5.19 8.57
CA ARG A 246 -10.69 6.24 7.73
C ARG A 246 -11.18 5.78 6.35
N SER A 247 -11.26 4.47 6.07
CA SER A 247 -11.68 3.99 4.73
C SER A 247 -13.07 4.48 4.33
N GLY A 248 -14.01 4.53 5.27
CA GLY A 248 -15.37 5.03 5.02
C GLY A 248 -15.41 6.53 4.72
N SER A 249 -14.77 7.36 5.57
CA SER A 249 -14.73 8.81 5.33
C SER A 249 -13.96 9.15 4.05
N PHE A 250 -12.87 8.44 3.76
CA PHE A 250 -12.13 8.60 2.51
C PHE A 250 -12.96 8.25 1.27
N ALA A 251 -13.80 7.22 1.35
CA ALA A 251 -14.72 6.86 0.26
C ALA A 251 -15.75 7.98 0.01
N ILE A 252 -16.22 8.67 1.05
CA ILE A 252 -17.14 9.82 0.92
C ILE A 252 -16.41 11.07 0.39
N GLU A 253 -15.23 11.38 0.92
CA GLU A 253 -14.51 12.63 0.64
C GLU A 253 -13.75 12.60 -0.69
N VAL A 254 -13.27 11.42 -1.11
CA VAL A 254 -12.38 11.25 -2.28
C VAL A 254 -12.95 10.28 -3.32
N GLY A 255 -13.66 9.25 -2.88
CA GLY A 255 -14.41 8.31 -3.72
C GLY A 255 -13.58 7.43 -4.66
N ILE A 256 -12.32 7.17 -4.34
CA ILE A 256 -11.43 6.29 -5.11
C ILE A 256 -10.80 5.21 -4.21
N PRO A 257 -10.46 4.02 -4.75
CA PRO A 257 -9.66 3.05 -4.00
C PRO A 257 -8.30 3.63 -3.63
N ALA A 258 -7.83 3.37 -2.39
CA ALA A 258 -6.48 3.79 -1.99
C ALA A 258 -5.88 2.85 -0.94
N LYS A 259 -4.54 2.87 -0.80
CA LYS A 259 -3.83 2.20 0.29
C LYS A 259 -2.77 3.10 0.88
N SER A 260 -2.89 3.36 2.16
CA SER A 260 -1.96 4.15 2.94
C SER A 260 -0.81 3.32 3.50
N GLY A 261 0.36 3.93 3.66
CA GLY A 261 1.52 3.40 4.35
C GLY A 261 2.08 4.41 5.35
N VAL A 262 2.50 3.93 6.52
CA VAL A 262 2.99 4.79 7.61
C VAL A 262 4.33 5.47 7.34
N SER A 263 4.95 5.20 6.21
CA SER A 263 6.05 6.00 5.65
C SER A 263 5.59 7.34 5.07
N GLY A 264 4.27 7.52 4.87
CA GLY A 264 3.66 8.72 4.30
C GLY A 264 3.23 8.57 2.84
N GLY A 265 3.40 7.40 2.23
CA GLY A 265 2.91 7.13 0.89
C GLY A 265 1.43 6.73 0.85
N ILE A 266 0.72 7.10 -0.24
CA ILE A 266 -0.62 6.59 -0.56
C ILE A 266 -0.64 6.17 -2.03
N LEU A 267 -1.07 4.94 -2.27
CA LEU A 267 -1.29 4.31 -3.57
C LEU A 267 -2.77 4.43 -3.93
N ALA A 268 -3.12 5.07 -5.06
CA ALA A 268 -4.51 5.37 -5.43
C ALA A 268 -4.79 5.10 -6.92
N PRO A 269 -5.37 3.92 -7.27
CA PRO A 269 -5.73 3.56 -8.64
C PRO A 269 -7.11 4.10 -9.03
N VAL A 270 -7.16 5.04 -9.95
CA VAL A 270 -8.41 5.56 -10.55
C VAL A 270 -8.74 4.77 -11.81
N LYS A 271 -9.72 3.90 -11.73
CA LYS A 271 -10.09 2.93 -12.79
C LYS A 271 -10.20 3.56 -14.18
N ASN A 272 -9.44 3.05 -15.13
CA ASN A 272 -9.37 3.46 -16.54
C ASN A 272 -8.98 4.95 -16.75
N ARG A 273 -8.39 5.62 -15.75
CA ARG A 273 -8.00 7.03 -15.85
C ARG A 273 -6.56 7.29 -15.45
N PHE A 274 -6.21 7.01 -14.18
CA PHE A 274 -4.90 7.35 -13.63
C PHE A 274 -4.44 6.32 -12.58
N GLY A 275 -3.12 6.11 -12.53
CA GLY A 275 -2.46 5.66 -11.32
C GLY A 275 -1.89 6.87 -10.60
N ILE A 276 -2.27 7.07 -9.34
CA ILE A 276 -1.80 8.20 -8.52
C ILE A 276 -0.95 7.65 -7.39
N GLY A 277 0.20 8.27 -7.18
CA GLY A 277 1.04 8.10 -6.00
C GLY A 277 1.24 9.45 -5.34
N VAL A 278 1.06 9.52 -4.03
CA VAL A 278 1.37 10.71 -3.24
C VAL A 278 2.28 10.33 -2.07
N PHE A 279 3.11 11.27 -1.66
CA PHE A 279 4.01 11.11 -0.52
C PHE A 279 4.03 12.37 0.33
N GLY A 280 3.95 12.20 1.63
CA GLY A 280 4.13 13.22 2.65
C GLY A 280 4.23 12.54 4.02
N PRO A 281 5.40 12.55 4.69
CA PRO A 281 5.69 11.71 5.85
C PRO A 281 4.96 12.13 7.13
N SER A 282 4.35 13.31 7.14
CA SER A 282 3.56 13.78 8.29
C SER A 282 2.17 13.14 8.27
N LEU A 283 1.85 12.36 9.30
CA LEU A 283 0.67 11.51 9.40
C LEU A 283 -0.36 12.11 10.35
N ASP A 284 -1.64 11.85 10.06
CA ASP A 284 -2.74 12.08 10.99
C ASP A 284 -2.78 11.01 12.11
N ASN A 285 -3.74 11.12 13.02
CA ASN A 285 -3.88 10.18 14.14
C ASN A 285 -4.22 8.74 13.69
N SER A 286 -4.75 8.56 12.50
CA SER A 286 -5.06 7.24 11.91
C SER A 286 -3.89 6.65 11.13
N GLY A 287 -2.78 7.40 10.99
CA GLY A 287 -1.57 6.95 10.27
C GLY A 287 -1.57 7.25 8.77
N ASN A 288 -2.43 8.12 8.29
CA ASN A 288 -2.49 8.54 6.87
C ASN A 288 -1.72 9.85 6.66
N SER A 289 -1.04 9.98 5.51
CA SER A 289 -0.37 11.21 5.11
C SER A 289 -1.34 12.40 5.07
N VAL A 290 -1.11 13.44 5.88
CA VAL A 290 -1.97 14.64 5.89
C VAL A 290 -1.91 15.36 4.54
N VAL A 291 -0.72 15.57 3.99
CA VAL A 291 -0.54 16.18 2.66
C VAL A 291 -1.17 15.29 1.59
N GLY A 292 -0.88 13.99 1.63
CA GLY A 292 -1.38 13.05 0.64
C GLY A 292 -2.91 12.96 0.60
N MET A 293 -3.57 12.97 1.76
CA MET A 293 -5.04 12.99 1.86
C MET A 293 -5.65 14.22 1.20
N ASN A 294 -5.09 15.41 1.51
CA ASN A 294 -5.57 16.67 0.94
C ASN A 294 -5.34 16.75 -0.56
N VAL A 295 -4.15 16.33 -1.03
CA VAL A 295 -3.83 16.27 -2.47
C VAL A 295 -4.79 15.35 -3.22
N LEU A 296 -5.10 14.16 -2.68
CA LEU A 296 -6.04 13.24 -3.32
C LEU A 296 -7.46 13.78 -3.32
N LYS A 297 -7.88 14.51 -2.28
CA LYS A 297 -9.18 15.16 -2.22
C LYS A 297 -9.30 16.24 -3.29
N ASP A 298 -8.35 17.19 -3.35
CA ASP A 298 -8.36 18.26 -4.34
C ASP A 298 -8.30 17.70 -5.78
N LEU A 299 -7.45 16.68 -6.03
CA LEU A 299 -7.41 16.01 -7.35
C LEU A 299 -8.73 15.31 -7.70
N SER A 300 -9.41 14.74 -6.70
CA SER A 300 -10.70 14.10 -6.93
C SER A 300 -11.77 15.12 -7.34
N GLU A 301 -11.79 16.28 -6.70
CA GLU A 301 -12.69 17.38 -7.03
C GLU A 301 -12.37 17.98 -8.42
N GLU A 302 -11.12 18.40 -8.65
CA GLU A 302 -10.68 19.09 -9.88
C GLU A 302 -10.80 18.22 -11.14
N LEU A 303 -10.55 16.92 -11.00
CA LEU A 303 -10.60 15.98 -12.13
C LEU A 303 -11.89 15.16 -12.18
N ASN A 304 -12.83 15.39 -11.25
CA ASN A 304 -14.05 14.59 -11.12
C ASN A 304 -13.74 13.08 -11.12
N LEU A 305 -12.93 12.65 -10.12
CA LEU A 305 -12.47 11.26 -9.99
C LEU A 305 -13.38 10.39 -9.12
N HIS A 306 -14.31 11.01 -8.37
CA HIS A 306 -15.23 10.30 -7.50
C HIS A 306 -16.03 9.29 -8.31
N SER A 307 -15.89 8.01 -7.98
CA SER A 307 -16.41 6.90 -8.78
C SER A 307 -17.55 6.12 -8.09
N LEU A 308 -18.06 6.66 -6.98
CA LEU A 308 -19.15 6.08 -6.16
C LEU A 308 -20.42 6.90 -6.31
#